data_2b55340cd58e02f7fcc3816991a8e2a8
#
_entry.id   2b55340cd58e02f7fcc3816991a8e2a8
#
_cell.length_a   1.000
_cell.length_b   1.000
_cell.length_c   1.000
_cell.angle_alpha   90.00
_cell.angle_beta   90.00
_cell.angle_gamma   90.00
#
_symmetry.space_group_name_H-M   'P 1'
#
loop_
_entity.id
_entity.type
_entity.pdbx_description
1 polymer ?
#
loop_
_entity_poly.entity_id
_entity_poly.type
_entity_poly.pdbx_seq_one_letter_code
_entity_poly.pdbx_strand_id
1 'polypeptide(L)'
;MNQDKYVFAQLTAFMNRTQFNNYVRKYDGNRYVKHFTCWNQLLAMMFGQLSNRESLRDLIVAFEAHRAKQYHLGVGREPIAKTTLASANQNRDCRIFEDFAFYMMKEACEKRATNILDIPGKKYAFDSTTISLCLSTFPWAKFRRKKGGVKAHVLYDIEAQVPAFYTVSTASKHDSTAMSSILYEPNAYYIFDRAYDSFKELYRIHLTGSFYVVRAKTNLKYKTVKWKRRMPKNVLTDAEVKLTGYRSEKKYPESFRLVRFYDEEEEREFTFLTNAKQLTALEVAELYKKRWLVELFFKWLKQHLKIKKFWGTSENAVRIQIAVAIITYCLVAIVHYDMKLKRSTYEVLQILSISLTDKTHLRDLFDKTKFNDVKELDYPLFPGFKY
;
A
#
# COMPACT_ATOMS: atom_id res chain seq x y z
N MET A 1 9.84 0.21 -29.52
CA MET A 1 9.97 -1.25 -29.71
C MET A 1 9.01 -2.11 -28.91
N ASN A 2 7.77 -1.72 -28.65
CA ASN A 2 6.80 -2.53 -27.88
C ASN A 2 5.44 -2.65 -28.57
N GLN A 3 5.34 -2.32 -29.88
CA GLN A 3 4.08 -2.24 -30.62
C GLN A 3 3.29 -3.57 -30.72
N ASP A 4 3.92 -4.71 -30.47
CA ASP A 4 3.26 -6.03 -30.58
C ASP A 4 3.00 -6.73 -29.25
N LYS A 5 3.36 -6.13 -28.12
CA LYS A 5 3.16 -6.74 -26.80
C LYS A 5 1.82 -6.32 -26.20
N TYR A 6 1.15 -7.26 -25.54
CA TYR A 6 -0.05 -6.97 -24.76
C TYR A 6 0.26 -5.99 -23.61
N VAL A 7 -0.71 -5.16 -23.26
CA VAL A 7 -0.62 -4.17 -22.16
C VAL A 7 -0.09 -4.81 -20.87
N PHE A 8 -0.60 -5.99 -20.50
CA PHE A 8 -0.10 -6.70 -19.31
C PHE A 8 1.39 -7.06 -19.40
N ALA A 9 1.86 -7.51 -20.57
CA ALA A 9 3.26 -7.85 -20.77
C ALA A 9 4.15 -6.59 -20.78
N GLN A 10 3.66 -5.48 -21.31
CA GLN A 10 4.34 -4.18 -21.24
C GLN A 10 4.45 -3.70 -19.78
N LEU A 11 3.35 -3.79 -19.01
CA LEU A 11 3.31 -3.42 -17.60
C LEU A 11 4.29 -4.24 -16.77
N THR A 12 4.28 -5.56 -16.92
CA THR A 12 5.14 -6.46 -16.14
C THR A 12 6.62 -6.39 -16.52
N ALA A 13 6.96 -5.80 -17.67
CA ALA A 13 8.34 -5.55 -18.08
C ALA A 13 9.08 -4.53 -17.20
N PHE A 14 8.36 -3.72 -16.42
CA PHE A 14 8.95 -2.82 -15.42
C PHE A 14 9.43 -3.55 -14.15
N MET A 15 9.09 -4.83 -13.98
CA MET A 15 9.56 -5.62 -12.84
C MET A 15 10.92 -6.27 -13.13
N ASN A 16 11.80 -6.25 -12.13
CA ASN A 16 13.09 -6.93 -12.21
C ASN A 16 12.92 -8.44 -11.97
N ARG A 17 12.76 -9.20 -13.05
CA ARG A 17 12.60 -10.66 -13.02
C ARG A 17 13.82 -11.37 -12.43
N THR A 18 15.04 -10.85 -12.65
CA THR A 18 16.27 -11.43 -12.10
C THR A 18 16.25 -11.38 -10.58
N GLN A 19 15.85 -10.24 -10.02
CA GLN A 19 15.72 -10.07 -8.58
C GLN A 19 14.63 -10.98 -7.99
N PHE A 20 13.49 -11.13 -8.65
CA PHE A 20 12.46 -12.10 -8.23
C PHE A 20 13.03 -13.53 -8.21
N ASN A 21 13.75 -13.93 -9.26
CA ASN A 21 14.36 -15.25 -9.34
C ASN A 21 15.42 -15.50 -8.26
N ASN A 22 16.10 -14.46 -7.76
CA ASN A 22 17.01 -14.57 -6.61
C ASN A 22 16.24 -14.99 -5.35
N TYR A 23 15.07 -14.42 -5.10
CA TYR A 23 14.22 -14.84 -3.98
C TYR A 23 13.65 -16.24 -4.18
N VAL A 24 13.26 -16.59 -5.43
CA VAL A 24 12.80 -17.97 -5.74
C VAL A 24 13.90 -18.98 -5.41
N ARG A 25 15.16 -18.70 -5.75
CA ARG A 25 16.31 -19.57 -5.42
C ARG A 25 16.58 -19.60 -3.92
N LYS A 26 16.53 -18.46 -3.25
CA LYS A 26 16.74 -18.35 -1.79
C LYS A 26 15.79 -19.25 -0.97
N TYR A 27 14.58 -19.48 -1.45
CA TYR A 27 13.53 -20.25 -0.77
C TYR A 27 13.14 -21.53 -1.52
N ASP A 28 13.95 -22.01 -2.47
CA ASP A 28 13.69 -23.21 -3.27
C ASP A 28 12.29 -23.28 -3.90
N GLY A 29 11.72 -22.13 -4.25
CA GLY A 29 10.31 -22.02 -4.67
C GLY A 29 9.93 -22.76 -5.93
N ASN A 30 10.91 -23.07 -6.81
CA ASN A 30 10.70 -23.85 -8.02
C ASN A 30 11.25 -25.30 -7.91
N ARG A 31 11.57 -25.78 -6.71
CA ARG A 31 12.01 -27.16 -6.54
C ARG A 31 10.90 -28.12 -6.98
N TYR A 32 11.24 -29.08 -7.83
CA TYR A 32 10.31 -30.06 -8.45
C TYR A 32 9.19 -29.46 -9.30
N VAL A 33 9.29 -28.16 -9.69
CA VAL A 33 8.29 -27.51 -10.55
C VAL A 33 8.67 -27.74 -12.02
N LYS A 34 7.75 -28.38 -12.80
CA LYS A 34 7.95 -28.66 -14.22
C LYS A 34 7.53 -27.47 -15.11
N HIS A 35 6.34 -26.92 -14.92
CA HIS A 35 5.73 -25.95 -15.84
C HIS A 35 5.28 -24.65 -15.17
N PHE A 36 4.55 -24.73 -14.05
CA PHE A 36 3.96 -23.55 -13.38
C PHE A 36 4.92 -22.98 -12.32
N THR A 37 5.86 -22.13 -12.76
CA THR A 37 6.89 -21.50 -11.89
C THR A 37 6.32 -20.47 -10.91
N CYS A 38 7.12 -20.03 -9.93
CA CYS A 38 6.75 -18.92 -9.04
C CYS A 38 6.51 -17.62 -9.83
N TRP A 39 7.23 -17.38 -10.92
CA TRP A 39 6.99 -16.25 -11.80
C TRP A 39 5.62 -16.33 -12.48
N ASN A 40 5.24 -17.50 -12.99
CA ASN A 40 3.91 -17.71 -13.57
C ASN A 40 2.81 -17.49 -12.53
N GLN A 41 3.02 -17.95 -11.27
CA GLN A 41 2.09 -17.70 -10.17
C GLN A 41 1.96 -16.20 -9.88
N LEU A 42 3.06 -15.46 -9.77
CA LEU A 42 3.04 -14.01 -9.56
C LEU A 42 2.22 -13.32 -10.65
N LEU A 43 2.53 -13.59 -11.92
CA LEU A 43 1.83 -12.96 -13.04
C LEU A 43 0.36 -13.35 -13.10
N ALA A 44 0.02 -14.63 -12.85
CA ALA A 44 -1.38 -15.07 -12.82
C ALA A 44 -2.18 -14.36 -11.71
N MET A 45 -1.59 -14.22 -10.51
CA MET A 45 -2.22 -13.53 -9.39
C MET A 45 -2.38 -12.02 -9.69
N MET A 46 -1.35 -11.37 -10.25
CA MET A 46 -1.41 -9.95 -10.65
C MET A 46 -2.47 -9.72 -11.74
N PHE A 47 -2.52 -10.58 -12.76
CA PHE A 47 -3.55 -10.50 -13.80
C PHE A 47 -4.95 -10.58 -13.19
N GLY A 48 -5.17 -11.53 -12.28
CA GLY A 48 -6.45 -11.68 -11.60
C GLY A 48 -6.85 -10.46 -10.77
N GLN A 49 -5.90 -9.84 -10.07
CA GLN A 49 -6.15 -8.62 -9.30
C GLN A 49 -6.46 -7.43 -10.20
N LEU A 50 -5.64 -7.19 -11.22
CA LEU A 50 -5.81 -6.09 -12.16
C LEU A 50 -7.10 -6.23 -12.99
N SER A 51 -7.48 -7.44 -13.41
CA SER A 51 -8.71 -7.70 -14.17
C SER A 51 -9.95 -7.90 -13.27
N ASN A 52 -9.88 -7.55 -12.00
CA ASN A 52 -10.97 -7.61 -11.03
C ASN A 52 -11.61 -8.99 -10.82
N ARG A 53 -10.84 -10.09 -10.94
CA ARG A 53 -11.37 -11.45 -10.72
C ARG A 53 -11.71 -11.67 -9.25
N GLU A 54 -12.85 -12.30 -8.98
CA GLU A 54 -13.36 -12.48 -7.61
C GLU A 54 -12.95 -13.80 -6.96
N SER A 55 -12.54 -14.79 -7.77
CA SER A 55 -12.15 -16.12 -7.29
C SER A 55 -11.12 -16.76 -8.22
N LEU A 56 -10.46 -17.84 -7.73
CA LEU A 56 -9.58 -18.64 -8.60
C LEU A 56 -10.34 -19.26 -9.77
N ARG A 57 -11.61 -19.63 -9.59
CA ARG A 57 -12.43 -20.17 -10.69
C ARG A 57 -12.64 -19.12 -11.77
N ASP A 58 -13.01 -17.91 -11.39
CA ASP A 58 -13.19 -16.78 -12.31
C ASP A 58 -11.88 -16.43 -13.04
N LEU A 59 -10.76 -16.47 -12.32
CA LEU A 59 -9.43 -16.26 -12.90
C LEU A 59 -9.08 -17.32 -13.97
N ILE A 60 -9.36 -18.59 -13.71
CA ILE A 60 -9.10 -19.67 -14.65
C ILE A 60 -9.98 -19.51 -15.90
N VAL A 61 -11.27 -19.22 -15.74
CA VAL A 61 -12.17 -18.93 -16.88
C VAL A 61 -11.64 -17.78 -17.74
N ALA A 62 -11.09 -16.72 -17.10
CA ALA A 62 -10.48 -15.62 -17.84
C ALA A 62 -9.23 -16.07 -18.64
N PHE A 63 -8.39 -16.96 -18.10
CA PHE A 63 -7.25 -17.52 -18.84
C PHE A 63 -7.71 -18.47 -19.97
N GLU A 64 -8.75 -19.26 -19.75
CA GLU A 64 -9.34 -20.10 -20.79
C GLU A 64 -9.87 -19.26 -21.97
N ALA A 65 -10.59 -18.18 -21.68
CA ALA A 65 -11.06 -17.23 -22.69
C ALA A 65 -9.92 -16.55 -23.47
N HIS A 66 -8.76 -16.39 -22.84
CA HIS A 66 -7.58 -15.79 -23.45
C HIS A 66 -6.45 -16.79 -23.72
N ARG A 67 -6.76 -18.08 -23.91
CA ARG A 67 -5.79 -19.17 -24.04
C ARG A 67 -4.73 -18.89 -25.11
N ALA A 68 -5.12 -18.42 -26.28
CA ALA A 68 -4.20 -18.08 -27.37
C ALA A 68 -3.24 -16.92 -27.01
N LYS A 69 -3.63 -16.06 -26.07
CA LYS A 69 -2.84 -14.91 -25.62
C LYS A 69 -1.96 -15.24 -24.41
N GLN A 70 -2.23 -16.31 -23.66
CA GLN A 70 -1.62 -16.64 -22.37
C GLN A 70 -0.09 -16.61 -22.40
N TYR A 71 0.53 -17.21 -23.40
CA TYR A 71 1.98 -17.19 -23.57
C TYR A 71 2.53 -15.77 -23.71
N HIS A 72 1.89 -14.95 -24.51
CA HIS A 72 2.29 -13.56 -24.76
C HIS A 72 2.01 -12.63 -23.57
N LEU A 73 1.14 -13.03 -22.65
CA LEU A 73 0.97 -12.38 -21.35
C LEU A 73 2.10 -12.75 -20.35
N GLY A 74 3.00 -13.67 -20.72
CA GLY A 74 4.11 -14.12 -19.89
C GLY A 74 3.77 -15.18 -18.84
N VAL A 75 2.53 -15.69 -18.83
CA VAL A 75 2.03 -16.61 -17.78
C VAL A 75 2.37 -18.09 -18.08
N GLY A 76 2.98 -18.38 -19.24
CA GLY A 76 3.35 -19.73 -19.67
C GLY A 76 2.50 -20.24 -20.82
N ARG A 77 2.90 -21.39 -21.40
CA ARG A 77 2.21 -22.01 -22.54
C ARG A 77 1.10 -22.97 -22.11
N GLU A 78 1.37 -23.68 -21.00
CA GLU A 78 0.45 -24.71 -20.52
C GLU A 78 -0.78 -24.11 -19.84
N PRO A 79 -1.97 -24.69 -20.02
CA PRO A 79 -3.17 -24.26 -19.32
C PRO A 79 -2.98 -24.29 -17.81
N ILE A 80 -3.46 -23.28 -17.13
CA ILE A 80 -3.36 -23.19 -15.67
C ILE A 80 -4.58 -23.88 -15.06
N ALA A 81 -4.40 -25.06 -14.47
CA ALA A 81 -5.47 -25.68 -13.72
C ALA A 81 -5.70 -24.95 -12.38
N LYS A 82 -6.97 -24.84 -11.98
CA LYS A 82 -7.36 -24.24 -10.67
C LYS A 82 -6.63 -24.90 -9.51
N THR A 83 -6.51 -26.24 -9.53
CA THR A 83 -5.82 -27.01 -8.49
C THR A 83 -4.33 -26.69 -8.42
N THR A 84 -3.67 -26.49 -9.56
CA THR A 84 -2.26 -26.11 -9.64
C THR A 84 -2.02 -24.73 -9.00
N LEU A 85 -2.84 -23.73 -9.31
CA LEU A 85 -2.72 -22.40 -8.72
C LEU A 85 -3.08 -22.40 -7.22
N ALA A 86 -4.12 -23.15 -6.83
CA ALA A 86 -4.49 -23.29 -5.41
C ALA A 86 -3.38 -23.97 -4.60
N SER A 87 -2.81 -25.07 -5.10
CA SER A 87 -1.68 -25.76 -4.47
C SER A 87 -0.43 -24.88 -4.38
N ALA A 88 -0.13 -24.11 -5.44
CA ALA A 88 0.97 -23.15 -5.41
C ALA A 88 0.77 -22.08 -4.32
N ASN A 89 -0.43 -21.51 -4.19
CA ASN A 89 -0.74 -20.54 -3.15
C ASN A 89 -0.67 -21.13 -1.74
N GLN A 90 -0.98 -22.42 -1.58
CA GLN A 90 -0.96 -23.08 -0.29
C GLN A 90 0.46 -23.48 0.15
N ASN A 91 1.30 -23.96 -0.77
CA ASN A 91 2.51 -24.71 -0.43
C ASN A 91 3.81 -23.93 -0.73
N ARG A 92 3.83 -22.98 -1.67
CA ARG A 92 5.02 -22.18 -1.96
C ARG A 92 5.28 -21.17 -0.85
N ASP A 93 6.52 -21.00 -0.47
CA ASP A 93 6.90 -20.08 0.60
C ASP A 93 6.47 -18.64 0.30
N CYS A 94 5.63 -18.06 1.14
CA CYS A 94 5.14 -16.69 0.98
C CYS A 94 6.27 -15.66 1.02
N ARG A 95 7.40 -15.97 1.68
CA ARG A 95 8.55 -15.06 1.78
C ARG A 95 9.15 -14.71 0.41
N ILE A 96 8.98 -15.55 -0.61
CA ILE A 96 9.38 -15.23 -1.99
C ILE A 96 8.69 -13.94 -2.47
N PHE A 97 7.39 -13.87 -2.24
CA PHE A 97 6.56 -12.74 -2.66
C PHE A 97 6.69 -11.55 -1.71
N GLU A 98 6.88 -11.80 -0.42
CA GLU A 98 7.09 -10.75 0.57
C GLU A 98 8.44 -10.04 0.37
N ASP A 99 9.54 -10.77 0.19
CA ASP A 99 10.86 -10.18 -0.10
C ASP A 99 10.83 -9.39 -1.42
N PHE A 100 10.10 -9.89 -2.43
CA PHE A 100 9.93 -9.15 -3.68
C PHE A 100 9.02 -7.92 -3.52
N ALA A 101 8.02 -7.97 -2.65
CA ALA A 101 7.21 -6.80 -2.31
C ALA A 101 8.07 -5.71 -1.65
N PHE A 102 8.96 -6.09 -0.72
CA PHE A 102 9.92 -5.15 -0.11
C PHE A 102 10.87 -4.54 -1.16
N TYR A 103 11.36 -5.33 -2.10
CA TYR A 103 12.15 -4.82 -3.22
C TYR A 103 11.36 -3.79 -4.05
N MET A 104 10.13 -4.11 -4.45
CA MET A 104 9.28 -3.23 -5.25
C MET A 104 8.89 -1.95 -4.51
N MET A 105 8.67 -2.03 -3.19
CA MET A 105 8.42 -0.85 -2.35
C MET A 105 9.65 0.08 -2.33
N LYS A 106 10.85 -0.48 -2.16
CA LYS A 106 12.10 0.29 -2.19
C LYS A 106 12.28 1.01 -3.53
N GLU A 107 12.15 0.28 -4.65
CA GLU A 107 12.21 0.86 -6.00
C GLU A 107 11.19 2.00 -6.21
N ALA A 108 9.96 1.81 -5.73
CA ALA A 108 8.91 2.81 -5.85
C ALA A 108 9.21 4.05 -4.97
N CYS A 109 9.70 3.88 -3.74
CA CYS A 109 10.09 4.98 -2.86
C CYS A 109 11.24 5.79 -3.47
N GLU A 110 12.30 5.13 -3.97
CA GLU A 110 13.47 5.79 -4.55
C GLU A 110 13.10 6.62 -5.80
N LYS A 111 12.22 6.10 -6.66
CA LYS A 111 11.77 6.80 -7.87
C LYS A 111 10.84 7.97 -7.60
N ARG A 112 9.97 7.85 -6.60
CA ARG A 112 8.88 8.81 -6.36
C ARG A 112 9.16 9.83 -5.26
N ALA A 113 10.38 9.89 -4.71
CA ALA A 113 10.72 10.88 -3.69
C ALA A 113 10.38 12.30 -4.18
N THR A 114 9.40 12.93 -3.54
CA THR A 114 8.94 14.31 -3.80
C THR A 114 8.95 15.09 -2.49
N ASN A 115 8.88 16.42 -2.57
CA ASN A 115 8.72 17.29 -1.40
C ASN A 115 7.29 17.82 -1.35
N ILE A 116 6.36 17.05 -0.78
CA ILE A 116 4.97 17.47 -0.57
C ILE A 116 4.87 18.47 0.60
N LEU A 117 5.74 18.29 1.60
CA LEU A 117 5.85 19.16 2.76
C LEU A 117 7.27 19.75 2.80
N ASP A 118 7.37 21.05 3.00
CA ASP A 118 8.65 21.74 3.17
C ASP A 118 9.25 21.50 4.59
N ILE A 119 9.36 20.23 4.95
CA ILE A 119 9.94 19.74 6.20
C ILE A 119 11.09 18.79 5.83
N PRO A 120 12.33 19.03 6.28
CA PRO A 120 13.44 18.13 6.01
C PRO A 120 13.24 16.74 6.59
N GLY A 121 13.70 15.70 5.90
CA GLY A 121 13.66 14.33 6.36
C GLY A 121 12.47 13.53 5.85
N LYS A 122 12.55 12.20 5.95
CA LYS A 122 11.50 11.28 5.53
C LYS A 122 10.29 11.36 6.46
N LYS A 123 9.10 11.18 5.92
CA LYS A 123 7.84 11.28 6.65
C LYS A 123 7.00 10.04 6.40
N TYR A 124 6.70 9.32 7.48
CA TYR A 124 5.98 8.06 7.43
C TYR A 124 4.68 8.11 8.23
N ALA A 125 3.57 7.71 7.63
CA ALA A 125 2.34 7.41 8.35
C ALA A 125 2.25 5.91 8.64
N PHE A 126 1.96 5.54 9.89
CA PHE A 126 1.76 4.15 10.26
C PHE A 126 0.33 3.90 10.68
N ASP A 127 -0.30 2.94 10.04
CA ASP A 127 -1.66 2.54 10.36
C ASP A 127 -1.90 1.07 10.02
N SER A 128 -3.05 0.54 10.40
CA SER A 128 -3.47 -0.82 10.10
C SER A 128 -4.86 -0.90 9.50
N THR A 129 -5.06 -1.92 8.69
CA THR A 129 -6.38 -2.24 8.20
C THR A 129 -6.75 -3.67 8.55
N THR A 130 -7.97 -3.85 9.07
CA THR A 130 -8.52 -5.17 9.37
C THR A 130 -9.30 -5.69 8.18
N ILE A 131 -9.05 -6.94 7.81
CA ILE A 131 -9.79 -7.70 6.82
C ILE A 131 -10.54 -8.81 7.57
N SER A 132 -11.87 -8.68 7.61
CA SER A 132 -12.73 -9.67 8.29
C SER A 132 -12.79 -10.97 7.50
N LEU A 133 -12.68 -12.11 8.18
CA LEU A 133 -12.69 -13.44 7.60
C LEU A 133 -13.76 -14.30 8.28
N CYS A 134 -14.31 -15.22 7.51
CA CYS A 134 -15.20 -16.26 8.05
C CYS A 134 -14.37 -17.29 8.83
N LEU A 135 -14.62 -17.42 10.14
CA LEU A 135 -13.81 -18.27 11.02
C LEU A 135 -13.88 -19.77 10.65
N SER A 136 -15.02 -20.25 10.13
CA SER A 136 -15.15 -21.64 9.67
C SER A 136 -14.25 -21.95 8.46
N THR A 137 -13.98 -20.95 7.61
CA THR A 137 -13.12 -21.07 6.44
C THR A 137 -11.64 -20.77 6.76
N PHE A 138 -11.40 -19.89 7.74
CA PHE A 138 -10.05 -19.42 8.15
C PHE A 138 -9.84 -19.66 9.66
N PRO A 139 -9.77 -20.91 10.14
CA PRO A 139 -9.70 -21.21 11.57
C PRO A 139 -8.45 -20.67 12.28
N TRP A 140 -7.35 -20.50 11.54
CA TRP A 140 -6.10 -19.92 12.03
C TRP A 140 -6.20 -18.42 12.33
N ALA A 141 -7.13 -17.69 11.67
CA ALA A 141 -7.29 -16.23 11.78
C ALA A 141 -8.23 -15.81 12.93
N LYS A 142 -8.34 -16.61 14.00
CA LYS A 142 -9.25 -16.33 15.13
C LYS A 142 -8.95 -14.97 15.75
N PHE A 143 -9.99 -14.13 15.85
CA PHE A 143 -9.92 -12.78 16.41
C PHE A 143 -10.80 -12.61 17.66
N ARG A 144 -12.04 -13.08 17.60
CA ARG A 144 -13.01 -13.12 18.70
C ARG A 144 -13.71 -14.47 18.69
N ARG A 145 -14.53 -14.74 19.72
CA ARG A 145 -15.19 -16.06 19.87
C ARG A 145 -15.86 -16.57 18.59
N LYS A 146 -16.46 -15.65 17.78
CA LYS A 146 -17.17 -15.99 16.52
C LYS A 146 -16.66 -15.24 15.29
N LYS A 147 -15.51 -14.56 15.36
CA LYS A 147 -14.99 -13.77 14.23
C LYS A 147 -13.54 -14.07 13.94
N GLY A 148 -13.22 -14.23 12.67
CA GLY A 148 -11.87 -14.29 12.14
C GLY A 148 -11.45 -12.97 11.51
N GLY A 149 -10.16 -12.73 11.40
CA GLY A 149 -9.62 -11.56 10.70
C GLY A 149 -8.10 -11.52 10.70
N VAL A 150 -7.57 -10.87 9.70
CA VAL A 150 -6.16 -10.49 9.61
C VAL A 150 -6.03 -8.97 9.60
N LYS A 151 -4.91 -8.48 10.13
CA LYS A 151 -4.50 -7.08 10.02
C LYS A 151 -3.29 -6.95 9.12
N ALA A 152 -3.35 -6.04 8.19
CA ALA A 152 -2.17 -5.54 7.50
C ALA A 152 -1.78 -4.20 8.14
N HIS A 153 -0.59 -4.16 8.73
CA HIS A 153 0.01 -2.94 9.28
C HIS A 153 0.98 -2.40 8.23
N VAL A 154 0.91 -1.11 7.94
CA VAL A 154 1.69 -0.48 6.88
C VAL A 154 2.36 0.78 7.38
N LEU A 155 3.65 0.90 7.13
CA LEU A 155 4.40 2.14 7.17
C LEU A 155 4.38 2.74 5.76
N TYR A 156 3.72 3.87 5.62
CA TYR A 156 3.48 4.52 4.34
C TYR A 156 4.34 5.77 4.20
N ASP A 157 5.16 5.84 3.17
CA ASP A 157 5.93 7.02 2.84
C ASP A 157 5.01 8.10 2.27
N ILE A 158 4.89 9.21 2.98
CA ILE A 158 3.99 10.32 2.64
C ILE A 158 4.47 11.02 1.36
N GLU A 159 5.78 11.17 1.20
CA GLU A 159 6.36 11.86 0.04
C GLU A 159 6.27 11.01 -1.22
N ALA A 160 6.71 9.78 -1.15
CA ALA A 160 6.64 8.87 -2.29
C ALA A 160 5.21 8.37 -2.58
N GLN A 161 4.30 8.48 -1.61
CA GLN A 161 2.93 7.96 -1.67
C GLN A 161 2.88 6.46 -2.00
N VAL A 162 3.76 5.69 -1.37
CA VAL A 162 3.82 4.23 -1.48
C VAL A 162 4.13 3.61 -0.11
N PRO A 163 3.80 2.33 0.12
CA PRO A 163 4.22 1.65 1.33
C PRO A 163 5.75 1.50 1.35
N ALA A 164 6.36 1.78 2.50
CA ALA A 164 7.78 1.58 2.77
C ALA A 164 8.04 0.28 3.54
N PHE A 165 7.06 -0.17 4.33
CA PHE A 165 7.10 -1.42 5.08
C PHE A 165 5.68 -1.93 5.32
N TYR A 166 5.52 -3.25 5.43
CA TYR A 166 4.28 -3.86 5.89
C TYR A 166 4.53 -5.13 6.70
N THR A 167 3.56 -5.47 7.54
CA THR A 167 3.50 -6.76 8.21
C THR A 167 2.06 -7.23 8.35
N VAL A 168 1.86 -8.54 8.31
CA VAL A 168 0.55 -9.17 8.44
C VAL A 168 0.47 -9.91 9.76
N SER A 169 -0.62 -9.72 10.49
CA SER A 169 -0.89 -10.41 11.75
C SER A 169 -2.35 -10.87 11.84
N THR A 170 -2.66 -11.76 12.75
CA THR A 170 -4.06 -12.01 13.11
C THR A 170 -4.66 -10.76 13.73
N ALA A 171 -5.96 -10.53 13.51
CA ALA A 171 -6.64 -9.34 14.04
C ALA A 171 -6.72 -9.29 15.58
N SER A 172 -6.31 -10.37 16.27
CA SER A 172 -6.18 -10.42 17.73
C SER A 172 -5.00 -9.63 18.27
N LYS A 173 -3.93 -9.42 17.48
CA LYS A 173 -2.80 -8.61 17.89
C LYS A 173 -3.19 -7.14 18.05
N HIS A 174 -2.77 -6.53 19.16
CA HIS A 174 -3.00 -5.11 19.40
C HIS A 174 -2.12 -4.25 18.46
N ASP A 175 -2.66 -3.15 17.94
CA ASP A 175 -2.00 -2.30 16.95
C ASP A 175 -0.64 -1.77 17.43
N SER A 176 -0.54 -1.35 18.70
CA SER A 176 0.72 -0.88 19.28
C SER A 176 1.84 -1.93 19.31
N THR A 177 1.51 -3.23 19.25
CA THR A 177 2.51 -4.30 19.19
C THR A 177 3.22 -4.33 17.84
N ALA A 178 2.55 -3.90 16.77
CA ALA A 178 3.16 -3.86 15.44
C ALA A 178 4.25 -2.78 15.31
N MET A 179 4.21 -1.73 16.15
CA MET A 179 5.26 -0.70 16.19
C MET A 179 6.65 -1.28 16.50
N SER A 180 6.73 -2.38 17.26
CA SER A 180 8.01 -3.01 17.59
C SER A 180 8.73 -3.61 16.38
N SER A 181 8.00 -3.89 15.30
CA SER A 181 8.55 -4.42 14.04
C SER A 181 9.15 -3.33 13.14
N ILE A 182 8.93 -2.05 13.45
CA ILE A 182 9.45 -0.94 12.64
C ILE A 182 10.91 -0.69 13.00
N LEU A 183 11.77 -0.62 11.99
CA LEU A 183 13.12 -0.12 12.11
C LEU A 183 13.07 1.41 11.91
N TYR A 184 13.22 2.15 13.01
CA TYR A 184 13.18 3.61 12.95
C TYR A 184 14.49 4.18 12.40
N GLU A 185 14.37 5.14 11.47
CA GLU A 185 15.51 5.82 10.83
C GLU A 185 15.75 7.17 11.50
N PRO A 186 17.00 7.54 11.84
CA PRO A 186 17.31 8.87 12.39
C PRO A 186 16.80 9.99 11.47
N ASN A 187 16.39 11.11 12.06
CA ASN A 187 15.87 12.30 11.37
C ASN A 187 14.58 12.06 10.56
N ALA A 188 13.90 10.91 10.72
CA ALA A 188 12.61 10.64 10.09
C ALA A 188 11.45 10.97 11.05
N TYR A 189 10.30 11.33 10.48
CA TYR A 189 9.05 11.62 11.20
C TYR A 189 8.09 10.46 11.06
N TYR A 190 7.53 10.01 12.19
CA TYR A 190 6.57 8.91 12.25
C TYR A 190 5.24 9.41 12.81
N ILE A 191 4.19 9.28 12.00
CA ILE A 191 2.85 9.79 12.31
C ILE A 191 1.93 8.63 12.66
N PHE A 192 1.26 8.72 13.83
CA PHE A 192 0.40 7.67 14.36
C PHE A 192 -0.97 8.20 14.80
N ASP A 193 -1.99 7.37 14.68
CA ASP A 193 -3.26 7.64 15.36
C ASP A 193 -3.15 7.29 16.87
N ARG A 194 -4.14 7.72 17.64
CA ARG A 194 -4.26 7.50 19.10
C ARG A 194 -4.21 6.03 19.53
N ALA A 195 -4.49 5.08 18.64
CA ALA A 195 -4.37 3.65 18.91
C ALA A 195 -2.92 3.20 19.15
N TYR A 196 -1.95 3.98 18.69
CA TYR A 196 -0.51 3.70 18.73
C TYR A 196 0.24 4.47 19.82
N ASP A 197 -0.43 4.97 20.87
CA ASP A 197 0.19 5.75 21.96
C ASP A 197 0.99 4.89 22.95
N SER A 198 1.85 4.03 22.45
CA SER A 198 2.79 3.27 23.28
C SER A 198 3.98 4.12 23.69
N PHE A 199 3.99 4.66 24.90
CA PHE A 199 5.09 5.50 25.40
C PHE A 199 6.45 4.79 25.34
N LYS A 200 6.51 3.47 25.48
CA LYS A 200 7.73 2.69 25.27
C LYS A 200 8.26 2.83 23.83
N GLU A 201 7.37 2.71 22.84
CA GLU A 201 7.75 2.82 21.42
C GLU A 201 8.03 4.26 21.02
N LEU A 202 7.26 5.23 21.53
CA LEU A 202 7.53 6.66 21.33
C LEU A 202 8.91 7.06 21.90
N TYR A 203 9.29 6.48 23.04
CA TYR A 203 10.62 6.70 23.62
C TYR A 203 11.72 6.02 22.80
N ARG A 204 11.46 4.83 22.21
CA ARG A 204 12.38 4.19 21.27
C ARG A 204 12.62 5.05 20.02
N ILE A 205 11.58 5.69 19.48
CA ILE A 205 11.71 6.66 18.37
C ILE A 205 12.60 7.82 18.81
N HIS A 206 12.35 8.38 20.00
CA HIS A 206 13.14 9.48 20.53
C HIS A 206 14.63 9.11 20.67
N LEU A 207 14.93 7.95 21.23
CA LEU A 207 16.31 7.48 21.44
C LEU A 207 17.06 7.19 20.14
N THR A 208 16.35 6.89 19.04
CA THR A 208 16.98 6.72 17.70
C THR A 208 17.25 8.06 16.99
N GLY A 209 16.97 9.19 17.61
CA GLY A 209 17.08 10.50 16.96
C GLY A 209 16.02 10.74 15.88
N SER A 210 14.89 10.04 15.98
CA SER A 210 13.73 10.19 15.10
C SER A 210 12.64 11.00 15.79
N PHE A 211 11.66 11.45 15.01
CA PHE A 211 10.57 12.28 15.48
C PHE A 211 9.22 11.53 15.35
N TYR A 212 8.31 11.83 16.25
CA TYR A 212 6.95 11.32 16.15
C TYR A 212 5.91 12.43 16.25
N VAL A 213 4.75 12.21 15.64
CA VAL A 213 3.52 12.95 15.87
C VAL A 213 2.41 11.93 16.12
N VAL A 214 1.85 11.93 17.31
CA VAL A 214 0.76 11.00 17.67
C VAL A 214 -0.40 11.76 18.27
N ARG A 215 -1.63 11.37 17.91
CA ARG A 215 -2.82 11.91 18.53
C ARG A 215 -2.96 11.41 19.95
N ALA A 216 -3.10 12.33 20.91
CA ALA A 216 -3.24 12.01 22.34
C ALA A 216 -4.57 11.32 22.63
N LYS A 217 -4.58 10.45 23.65
CA LYS A 217 -5.81 9.96 24.28
C LYS A 217 -6.35 11.01 25.26
N THR A 218 -7.67 11.01 25.45
CA THR A 218 -8.36 11.94 26.33
C THR A 218 -7.98 11.81 27.82
N ASN A 219 -7.52 10.62 28.22
CA ASN A 219 -7.17 10.27 29.59
C ASN A 219 -5.66 10.44 29.89
N LEU A 220 -4.93 11.20 29.09
CA LEU A 220 -3.51 11.48 29.28
C LEU A 220 -3.28 12.23 30.59
N LYS A 221 -2.37 11.70 31.45
CA LYS A 221 -1.94 12.34 32.69
C LYS A 221 -0.58 12.98 32.50
N TYR A 222 -0.52 14.29 32.61
CA TYR A 222 0.72 15.07 32.43
C TYR A 222 0.74 16.32 33.33
N LYS A 223 1.93 16.88 33.53
CA LYS A 223 2.13 18.22 34.05
C LYS A 223 2.83 19.09 33.00
N THR A 224 2.44 20.35 32.94
CA THR A 224 3.09 21.32 32.07
C THR A 224 4.37 21.80 32.70
N VAL A 225 5.44 21.78 31.89
CA VAL A 225 6.76 22.25 32.29
C VAL A 225 6.98 23.70 31.83
N LYS A 226 6.60 23.98 30.56
CA LYS A 226 6.76 25.28 29.93
C LYS A 226 5.65 25.56 28.93
N TRP A 227 5.17 26.80 28.87
CA TRP A 227 4.16 27.26 27.92
C TRP A 227 4.79 28.20 26.90
N LYS A 228 4.29 28.11 25.62
CA LYS A 228 4.52 29.16 24.63
C LYS A 228 3.42 30.23 24.77
N ARG A 229 3.82 31.52 24.87
CA ARG A 229 2.88 32.62 25.11
C ARG A 229 2.21 33.17 23.84
N ARG A 230 2.90 33.11 22.69
CA ARG A 230 2.37 33.61 21.40
C ARG A 230 2.11 32.44 20.51
N MET A 231 0.83 32.24 20.14
CA MET A 231 0.36 31.14 19.33
C MET A 231 -0.30 31.70 18.06
N PRO A 232 -0.11 31.06 16.90
CA PRO A 232 -0.84 31.41 15.68
C PRO A 232 -2.33 31.08 15.84
N LYS A 233 -3.16 31.61 14.89
CA LYS A 233 -4.58 31.29 14.82
C LYS A 233 -4.77 29.77 14.82
N ASN A 234 -5.82 29.29 15.47
CA ASN A 234 -6.18 27.88 15.59
C ASN A 234 -5.29 27.00 16.47
N VAL A 235 -4.17 27.51 16.98
CA VAL A 235 -3.36 26.82 17.98
C VAL A 235 -3.83 27.22 19.38
N LEU A 236 -4.51 26.30 20.05
CA LEU A 236 -5.07 26.53 21.40
C LEU A 236 -4.05 26.36 22.52
N THR A 237 -3.08 25.46 22.32
CA THR A 237 -2.02 25.20 23.29
C THR A 237 -0.77 24.72 22.56
N ASP A 238 0.39 25.22 22.99
CA ASP A 238 1.70 24.72 22.61
C ASP A 238 2.58 24.73 23.86
N ALA A 239 2.81 23.56 24.44
CA ALA A 239 3.45 23.43 25.72
C ALA A 239 4.42 22.26 25.80
N GLU A 240 5.48 22.39 26.54
CA GLU A 240 6.34 21.29 26.97
C GLU A 240 5.71 20.62 28.19
N VAL A 241 5.52 19.29 28.12
CA VAL A 241 4.85 18.52 29.16
C VAL A 241 5.68 17.31 29.57
N LYS A 242 5.47 16.84 30.80
CA LYS A 242 6.04 15.59 31.33
C LYS A 242 4.91 14.68 31.83
N LEU A 243 5.02 13.39 31.60
CA LEU A 243 4.04 12.41 32.11
C LEU A 243 4.07 12.35 33.64
N THR A 244 2.90 12.17 34.25
CA THR A 244 2.75 12.03 35.71
C THR A 244 2.19 10.69 36.14
N GLY A 245 1.77 9.85 35.21
CA GLY A 245 1.29 8.50 35.49
C GLY A 245 2.46 7.58 35.82
N TYR A 246 2.45 6.92 36.96
CA TYR A 246 3.53 6.04 37.46
C TYR A 246 4.10 5.06 36.41
N ARG A 247 3.25 4.41 35.60
CA ARG A 247 3.69 3.46 34.55
C ARG A 247 4.14 4.18 33.28
N SER A 248 3.55 5.31 32.93
CA SER A 248 3.86 6.03 31.71
C SER A 248 5.13 6.87 31.85
N GLU A 249 5.36 7.50 33.01
CA GLU A 249 6.59 8.24 33.31
C GLU A 249 7.84 7.34 33.22
N LYS A 250 7.77 6.08 33.75
CA LYS A 250 8.87 5.12 33.63
C LYS A 250 9.15 4.72 32.18
N LYS A 251 8.14 4.73 31.29
CA LYS A 251 8.29 4.35 29.88
C LYS A 251 8.78 5.50 29.01
N TYR A 252 8.52 6.75 29.42
CA TYR A 252 8.97 7.97 28.75
C TYR A 252 9.33 9.00 29.83
N PRO A 253 10.59 8.99 30.32
CA PRO A 253 10.98 9.81 31.47
C PRO A 253 11.22 11.27 31.13
N GLU A 254 11.40 11.59 29.85
CA GLU A 254 11.74 12.96 29.39
C GLU A 254 10.48 13.79 29.12
N SER A 255 10.67 15.09 28.92
CA SER A 255 9.62 15.98 28.47
C SER A 255 9.44 15.88 26.95
N PHE A 256 8.23 16.10 26.50
CA PHE A 256 7.88 16.22 25.10
C PHE A 256 6.88 17.36 24.92
N ARG A 257 6.54 17.67 23.68
CA ARG A 257 5.68 18.77 23.31
C ARG A 257 4.24 18.31 23.14
N LEU A 258 3.30 19.09 23.66
CA LEU A 258 1.87 18.92 23.46
C LEU A 258 1.34 20.12 22.69
N VAL A 259 0.67 19.86 21.56
CA VAL A 259 0.05 20.86 20.71
C VAL A 259 -1.44 20.58 20.65
N ARG A 260 -2.29 21.57 21.04
CA ARG A 260 -3.73 21.54 20.79
C ARG A 260 -4.05 22.47 19.63
N PHE A 261 -4.74 21.94 18.65
CA PHE A 261 -5.06 22.60 17.40
C PHE A 261 -6.56 22.45 17.12
N TYR A 262 -7.21 23.54 16.72
CA TYR A 262 -8.59 23.53 16.24
C TYR A 262 -8.59 23.48 14.71
N ASP A 263 -9.17 22.43 14.13
CA ASP A 263 -9.34 22.28 12.70
C ASP A 263 -10.69 22.89 12.29
N GLU A 264 -10.65 23.97 11.52
CA GLU A 264 -11.87 24.67 11.06
C GLU A 264 -12.64 23.85 10.00
N GLU A 265 -11.96 22.99 9.23
CA GLU A 265 -12.61 22.16 8.19
C GLU A 265 -13.37 20.99 8.82
N GLU A 266 -12.81 20.40 9.88
CA GLU A 266 -13.42 19.27 10.59
C GLU A 266 -14.22 19.72 11.83
N GLU A 267 -14.25 21.02 12.13
CA GLU A 267 -14.93 21.65 13.27
C GLU A 267 -14.62 20.99 14.62
N ARG A 268 -13.36 20.55 14.82
CA ARG A 268 -12.97 19.83 16.03
C ARG A 268 -11.55 20.11 16.49
N GLU A 269 -11.32 19.82 17.77
CA GLU A 269 -10.00 19.91 18.38
C GLU A 269 -9.19 18.61 18.24
N PHE A 270 -7.91 18.78 17.97
CA PHE A 270 -6.92 17.74 18.02
C PHE A 270 -5.87 18.05 19.09
N THR A 271 -5.43 17.03 19.80
CA THR A 271 -4.28 17.12 20.70
C THR A 271 -3.20 16.19 20.21
N PHE A 272 -2.03 16.74 19.90
CA PHE A 272 -0.87 16.01 19.40
C PHE A 272 0.23 15.98 20.45
N LEU A 273 0.93 14.85 20.54
CA LEU A 273 2.17 14.67 21.27
C LEU A 273 3.30 14.53 20.27
N THR A 274 4.41 15.21 20.49
CA THR A 274 5.57 15.14 19.61
C THR A 274 6.88 15.44 20.37
N ASN A 275 7.98 14.84 19.94
CA ASN A 275 9.34 15.23 20.35
C ASN A 275 10.01 16.18 19.34
N ALA A 276 9.35 16.52 18.23
CA ALA A 276 9.85 17.43 17.19
C ALA A 276 9.75 18.89 17.67
N LYS A 277 10.78 19.36 18.38
CA LYS A 277 10.84 20.73 18.92
C LYS A 277 11.08 21.78 17.83
N GLN A 278 11.69 21.38 16.71
CA GLN A 278 12.02 22.22 15.55
C GLN A 278 10.81 22.61 14.70
N LEU A 279 9.75 21.82 14.70
CA LEU A 279 8.54 22.13 13.93
C LEU A 279 7.71 23.23 14.60
N THR A 280 7.04 24.06 13.81
CA THR A 280 5.97 24.93 14.29
C THR A 280 4.73 24.10 14.69
N ALA A 281 3.79 24.69 15.44
CA ALA A 281 2.56 23.98 15.80
C ALA A 281 1.67 23.71 14.59
N LEU A 282 1.70 24.57 13.59
CA LEU A 282 0.97 24.40 12.33
C LEU A 282 1.55 23.27 11.48
N GLU A 283 2.89 23.18 11.38
CA GLU A 283 3.55 22.05 10.69
C GLU A 283 3.25 20.71 11.36
N VAL A 284 3.15 20.66 12.69
CA VAL A 284 2.73 19.44 13.41
C VAL A 284 1.31 19.04 13.02
N ALA A 285 0.37 19.99 12.94
CA ALA A 285 -1.01 19.74 12.54
C ALA A 285 -1.09 19.30 11.06
N GLU A 286 -0.36 20.00 10.18
CA GLU A 286 -0.32 19.67 8.75
C GLU A 286 0.29 18.27 8.51
N LEU A 287 1.38 17.96 9.19
CA LEU A 287 2.02 16.65 9.11
C LEU A 287 1.05 15.54 9.56
N TYR A 288 0.28 15.77 10.63
CA TYR A 288 -0.74 14.83 11.07
C TYR A 288 -1.88 14.67 10.06
N LYS A 289 -2.32 15.74 9.40
CA LYS A 289 -3.35 15.70 8.35
C LYS A 289 -2.93 14.76 7.20
N LYS A 290 -1.64 14.69 6.87
CA LYS A 290 -1.13 13.76 5.83
C LYS A 290 -1.22 12.27 6.23
N ARG A 291 -1.45 11.93 7.49
CA ARG A 291 -1.71 10.55 7.92
C ARG A 291 -2.88 9.90 7.13
N TRP A 292 -3.85 10.70 6.71
CA TRP A 292 -4.98 10.22 5.91
C TRP A 292 -4.56 9.48 4.61
N LEU A 293 -3.38 9.75 4.08
CA LEU A 293 -2.89 9.08 2.86
C LEU A 293 -2.78 7.57 3.02
N VAL A 294 -2.44 7.05 4.21
CA VAL A 294 -2.40 5.61 4.45
C VAL A 294 -3.80 4.98 4.46
N GLU A 295 -4.81 5.71 4.90
CA GLU A 295 -6.21 5.25 4.84
C GLU A 295 -6.71 5.19 3.38
N LEU A 296 -6.34 6.17 2.56
CA LEU A 296 -6.61 6.15 1.11
C LEU A 296 -5.92 4.96 0.43
N PHE A 297 -4.68 4.66 0.80
CA PHE A 297 -3.98 3.47 0.32
C PHE A 297 -4.73 2.19 0.69
N PHE A 298 -5.20 2.03 1.95
CA PHE A 298 -5.99 0.87 2.34
C PHE A 298 -7.32 0.78 1.62
N LYS A 299 -7.99 1.90 1.41
CA LYS A 299 -9.21 1.96 0.60
C LYS A 299 -8.94 1.45 -0.81
N TRP A 300 -7.84 1.89 -1.40
CA TRP A 300 -7.39 1.49 -2.72
C TRP A 300 -7.10 -0.02 -2.81
N LEU A 301 -6.31 -0.58 -1.89
CA LEU A 301 -6.03 -2.02 -1.82
C LEU A 301 -7.31 -2.85 -1.72
N LYS A 302 -8.25 -2.44 -0.86
CA LYS A 302 -9.50 -3.16 -0.65
C LYS A 302 -10.44 -3.11 -1.85
N GLN A 303 -10.49 -2.00 -2.55
CA GLN A 303 -11.40 -1.80 -3.67
C GLN A 303 -10.87 -2.42 -4.97
N HIS A 304 -9.59 -2.25 -5.25
CA HIS A 304 -9.03 -2.55 -6.56
C HIS A 304 -8.19 -3.83 -6.61
N LEU A 305 -7.59 -4.26 -5.52
CA LEU A 305 -6.74 -5.45 -5.51
C LEU A 305 -7.36 -6.64 -4.77
N LYS A 306 -8.66 -6.60 -4.54
CA LYS A 306 -9.47 -7.74 -4.06
C LYS A 306 -8.97 -8.39 -2.76
N ILE A 307 -8.29 -7.64 -1.87
CA ILE A 307 -7.86 -8.18 -0.59
C ILE A 307 -9.01 -8.40 0.42
N LYS A 308 -10.25 -8.08 0.04
CA LYS A 308 -11.45 -8.40 0.84
C LYS A 308 -11.89 -9.85 0.71
N LYS A 309 -11.59 -10.50 -0.45
CA LYS A 309 -11.92 -11.89 -0.75
C LYS A 309 -10.62 -12.62 -1.09
N PHE A 310 -10.19 -13.52 -0.22
CA PHE A 310 -8.99 -14.30 -0.49
C PHE A 310 -9.31 -15.51 -1.37
N TRP A 311 -8.40 -15.81 -2.27
CA TRP A 311 -8.49 -16.92 -3.23
C TRP A 311 -7.99 -18.25 -2.66
N GLY A 312 -7.38 -18.23 -1.48
CA GLY A 312 -6.96 -19.38 -0.71
C GLY A 312 -7.24 -19.18 0.77
N THR A 313 -7.39 -20.28 1.52
CA THR A 313 -7.81 -20.27 2.92
C THR A 313 -6.67 -20.44 3.92
N SER A 314 -5.48 -20.88 3.47
CA SER A 314 -4.29 -20.99 4.32
C SER A 314 -3.69 -19.62 4.63
N GLU A 315 -3.01 -19.50 5.76
CA GLU A 315 -2.25 -18.29 6.10
C GLU A 315 -1.27 -17.91 4.99
N ASN A 316 -0.56 -18.91 4.47
CA ASN A 316 0.39 -18.74 3.38
C ASN A 316 -0.25 -18.11 2.12
N ALA A 317 -1.42 -18.63 1.70
CA ALA A 317 -2.14 -18.11 0.54
C ALA A 317 -2.61 -16.66 0.75
N VAL A 318 -3.05 -16.31 1.96
CA VAL A 318 -3.46 -14.96 2.33
C VAL A 318 -2.26 -14.01 2.28
N ARG A 319 -1.12 -14.42 2.84
CA ARG A 319 0.12 -13.61 2.81
C ARG A 319 0.62 -13.40 1.39
N ILE A 320 0.61 -14.43 0.54
CA ILE A 320 0.96 -14.30 -0.88
C ILE A 320 0.03 -13.30 -1.57
N GLN A 321 -1.28 -13.39 -1.38
CA GLN A 321 -2.22 -12.48 -2.04
C GLN A 321 -2.04 -11.02 -1.62
N ILE A 322 -1.77 -10.76 -0.33
CA ILE A 322 -1.45 -9.42 0.17
C ILE A 322 -0.13 -8.91 -0.42
N ALA A 323 0.92 -9.75 -0.44
CA ALA A 323 2.21 -9.39 -1.03
C ALA A 323 2.07 -9.04 -2.53
N VAL A 324 1.33 -9.86 -3.29
CA VAL A 324 1.06 -9.60 -4.72
C VAL A 324 0.26 -8.31 -4.91
N ALA A 325 -0.67 -8.00 -4.02
CA ALA A 325 -1.42 -6.73 -4.07
C ALA A 325 -0.48 -5.52 -3.87
N ILE A 326 0.46 -5.60 -2.94
CA ILE A 326 1.46 -4.55 -2.70
C ILE A 326 2.41 -4.43 -3.90
N ILE A 327 2.89 -5.55 -4.45
CA ILE A 327 3.71 -5.58 -5.67
C ILE A 327 2.99 -4.88 -6.82
N THR A 328 1.72 -5.21 -7.02
CA THR A 328 0.88 -4.63 -8.08
C THR A 328 0.71 -3.12 -7.88
N TYR A 329 0.46 -2.68 -6.64
CA TYR A 329 0.38 -1.26 -6.31
C TYR A 329 1.68 -0.52 -6.65
N CYS A 330 2.82 -1.04 -6.16
CA CYS A 330 4.12 -0.44 -6.40
C CYS A 330 4.46 -0.40 -7.89
N LEU A 331 4.14 -1.45 -8.64
CA LEU A 331 4.33 -1.50 -10.09
C LEU A 331 3.54 -0.39 -10.79
N VAL A 332 2.25 -0.23 -10.48
CA VAL A 332 1.42 0.85 -11.05
C VAL A 332 1.97 2.22 -10.67
N ALA A 333 2.44 2.39 -9.43
CA ALA A 333 3.05 3.62 -8.96
C ALA A 333 4.36 3.95 -9.71
N ILE A 334 5.22 2.96 -9.97
CA ILE A 334 6.45 3.10 -10.77
C ILE A 334 6.11 3.51 -12.20
N VAL A 335 5.19 2.81 -12.85
CA VAL A 335 4.76 3.10 -14.23
C VAL A 335 4.15 4.50 -14.33
N HIS A 336 3.31 4.86 -13.37
CA HIS A 336 2.73 6.20 -13.29
C HIS A 336 3.79 7.29 -13.26
N TYR A 337 4.85 7.09 -12.48
CA TYR A 337 5.97 8.03 -12.36
C TYR A 337 6.85 8.04 -13.61
N ASP A 338 7.35 6.86 -14.05
CA ASP A 338 8.27 6.73 -15.18
C ASP A 338 7.66 7.27 -16.49
N MET A 339 6.36 7.11 -16.65
CA MET A 339 5.62 7.58 -17.84
C MET A 339 5.06 9.00 -17.68
N LYS A 340 5.23 9.62 -16.50
CA LYS A 340 4.70 10.97 -16.17
C LYS A 340 3.21 11.11 -16.48
N LEU A 341 2.42 10.12 -16.05
CA LEU A 341 0.99 10.05 -16.36
C LEU A 341 0.22 11.20 -15.69
N LYS A 342 -0.63 11.88 -16.46
CA LYS A 342 -1.53 12.94 -15.95
C LYS A 342 -2.84 12.41 -15.35
N ARG A 343 -3.06 11.10 -15.39
CA ARG A 343 -4.22 10.42 -14.82
C ARG A 343 -3.97 10.08 -13.34
N SER A 344 -5.03 10.04 -12.55
CA SER A 344 -4.94 9.51 -11.19
C SER A 344 -4.63 8.00 -11.21
N THR A 345 -4.02 7.49 -10.14
CA THR A 345 -3.78 6.04 -9.98
C THR A 345 -5.08 5.22 -10.10
N TYR A 346 -6.21 5.79 -9.69
CA TYR A 346 -7.53 5.18 -9.84
C TYR A 346 -7.89 5.00 -11.33
N GLU A 347 -7.79 6.06 -12.14
CA GLU A 347 -8.09 5.99 -13.58
C GLU A 347 -7.17 5.00 -14.29
N VAL A 348 -5.86 4.99 -13.94
CA VAL A 348 -4.89 4.03 -14.49
C VAL A 348 -5.33 2.59 -14.25
N LEU A 349 -5.79 2.26 -13.05
CA LEU A 349 -6.28 0.91 -12.74
C LEU A 349 -7.58 0.57 -13.45
N GLN A 350 -8.52 1.51 -13.55
CA GLN A 350 -9.77 1.26 -14.29
C GLN A 350 -9.47 0.95 -15.76
N ILE A 351 -8.58 1.72 -16.38
CA ILE A 351 -8.14 1.48 -17.76
C ILE A 351 -7.44 0.12 -17.87
N LEU A 352 -6.49 -0.18 -16.98
CA LEU A 352 -5.81 -1.48 -16.96
C LEU A 352 -6.79 -2.64 -16.81
N SER A 353 -7.84 -2.49 -16.00
CA SER A 353 -8.78 -3.58 -15.71
C SER A 353 -9.51 -4.11 -16.94
N ILE A 354 -9.65 -3.31 -17.97
CA ILE A 354 -10.33 -3.66 -19.23
C ILE A 354 -9.37 -3.87 -20.40
N SER A 355 -8.11 -3.38 -20.32
CA SER A 355 -7.18 -3.31 -21.46
C SER A 355 -6.00 -4.27 -21.38
N LEU A 356 -5.89 -5.12 -20.35
CA LEU A 356 -4.72 -5.99 -20.12
C LEU A 356 -4.36 -6.87 -21.32
N THR A 357 -5.34 -7.24 -22.11
CA THR A 357 -5.20 -8.12 -23.29
C THR A 357 -5.22 -7.38 -24.62
N ASP A 358 -5.11 -6.05 -24.60
CA ASP A 358 -4.98 -5.23 -25.79
C ASP A 358 -3.50 -5.08 -26.18
N LYS A 359 -3.24 -4.73 -27.43
CA LYS A 359 -1.89 -4.49 -27.96
C LYS A 359 -1.53 -3.00 -28.03
N THR A 360 -2.36 -2.15 -27.45
CA THR A 360 -2.12 -0.71 -27.40
C THR A 360 -0.84 -0.41 -26.59
N HIS A 361 -0.03 0.54 -27.03
CA HIS A 361 1.13 0.96 -26.27
C HIS A 361 0.68 1.64 -24.98
N LEU A 362 1.35 1.36 -23.84
CA LEU A 362 0.96 1.91 -22.53
C LEU A 362 0.85 3.43 -22.51
N ARG A 363 1.74 4.15 -23.24
CA ARG A 363 1.70 5.60 -23.30
C ARG A 363 0.41 6.08 -23.97
N ASP A 364 0.05 5.48 -25.10
CA ASP A 364 -1.16 5.85 -25.88
C ASP A 364 -2.42 5.48 -25.09
N LEU A 365 -2.39 4.33 -24.38
CA LEU A 365 -3.50 3.88 -23.55
C LEU A 365 -3.84 4.89 -22.44
N PHE A 366 -2.83 5.57 -21.88
CA PHE A 366 -3.02 6.52 -20.77
C PHE A 366 -3.08 7.98 -21.23
N ASP A 367 -2.92 8.27 -22.51
CA ASP A 367 -3.04 9.62 -23.01
C ASP A 367 -4.46 10.16 -22.80
N LYS A 368 -4.56 11.43 -22.44
CA LYS A 368 -5.81 12.19 -22.33
C LYS A 368 -6.10 13.01 -23.59
N THR A 369 -5.46 12.69 -24.70
CA THR A 369 -5.74 13.37 -25.96
C THR A 369 -7.24 13.29 -26.22
N LYS A 370 -7.92 14.44 -26.21
CA LYS A 370 -9.27 14.53 -26.73
C LYS A 370 -9.14 14.18 -28.21
N PHE A 371 -9.66 13.05 -28.61
CA PHE A 371 -10.00 12.88 -30.01
C PHE A 371 -10.99 14.02 -30.28
N ASN A 372 -10.55 15.08 -30.95
CA ASN A 372 -11.49 15.99 -31.62
C ASN A 372 -12.27 15.04 -32.53
N ASP A 373 -13.58 15.04 -32.39
CA ASP A 373 -14.43 14.31 -33.33
C ASP A 373 -13.87 14.59 -34.70
N VAL A 374 -13.40 13.54 -35.38
CA VAL A 374 -13.13 13.63 -36.79
C VAL A 374 -14.48 14.06 -37.32
N LYS A 375 -14.64 15.33 -37.68
CA LYS A 375 -15.78 15.76 -38.44
C LYS A 375 -15.94 14.69 -39.49
N GLU A 376 -17.08 14.04 -39.52
CA GLU A 376 -17.39 13.06 -40.55
C GLU A 376 -16.89 13.68 -41.84
N LEU A 377 -15.81 13.13 -42.38
CA LEU A 377 -15.39 13.45 -43.70
C LEU A 377 -16.56 12.96 -44.53
N ASP A 378 -17.38 13.92 -45.01
CA ASP A 378 -18.38 13.71 -46.04
C ASP A 378 -17.66 13.25 -47.35
N TYR A 379 -17.09 12.05 -47.27
CA TYR A 379 -16.74 11.31 -48.47
C TYR A 379 -18.00 10.52 -48.87
N PRO A 380 -18.65 10.89 -50.00
CA PRO A 380 -19.71 10.04 -50.53
C PRO A 380 -19.11 8.66 -50.73
N LEU A 381 -19.63 7.65 -50.02
CA LEU A 381 -19.20 6.26 -50.08
C LEU A 381 -19.20 5.64 -51.46
N PHE A 382 -19.82 6.34 -52.43
CA PHE A 382 -19.83 6.00 -53.86
C PHE A 382 -19.92 7.28 -54.71
N PRO A 383 -18.85 7.70 -55.41
CA PRO A 383 -18.96 8.77 -56.38
C PRO A 383 -19.79 8.24 -57.58
N GLY A 384 -21.07 8.60 -57.64
CA GLY A 384 -21.93 8.28 -58.82
C GLY A 384 -23.40 7.98 -58.53
N PHE A 385 -23.86 7.89 -57.28
CA PHE A 385 -25.28 7.76 -56.99
C PHE A 385 -25.83 9.12 -56.47
N LYS A 386 -26.53 9.85 -57.33
CA LYS A 386 -27.48 10.89 -56.95
C LYS A 386 -28.84 10.21 -56.70
N TYR A 387 -29.40 10.39 -55.50
CA TYR A 387 -30.82 10.24 -55.25
C TYR A 387 -31.55 11.54 -55.60
#